data_7306793fe6edac14feb3b426309a5627
#
_entry.id   7306793fe6edac14feb3b426309a5627
#
_cell.length_a   1.000
_cell.length_b   1.000
_cell.length_c   1.000
_cell.angle_alpha   90.00
_cell.angle_beta   90.00
_cell.angle_gamma   90.00
#
_symmetry.space_group_name_H-M   'P 1'
#
loop_
_entity.id
_entity.type
_entity.pdbx_description
1 polymer ?
#
loop_
_entity_poly.entity_id
_entity_poly.type
_entity_poly.pdbx_seq_one_letter_code
_entity_poly.pdbx_strand_id
1 'polypeptide(L)'
;DYETCCRDMEALLNAGADGIVFGFLKPDGTVDTDRCADFIGKIKKINPNAEIVFHRAIDVVPDVFKALDDLINLGVTRVLTSGQRESAIKGAKAVKKMIEYASDRIDILPGGGINTQNVGEFIKETGTHSVHASARSLRHDTSVCGNPEIFFGGKLKGVGIPENEYKVTDSALVK
;
A
#
# COMPACT_ATOMS: atom_id res chain seq x y z
N ASP A 1 -0.64 -3.26 -17.98
CA ASP A 1 -0.52 -4.71 -18.11
C ASP A 1 0.80 -5.21 -17.51
N TYR A 2 1.05 -6.52 -17.52
CA TYR A 2 2.22 -7.13 -16.90
C TYR A 2 3.54 -6.68 -17.53
N GLU A 3 3.60 -6.55 -18.85
CA GLU A 3 4.81 -6.11 -19.55
C GLU A 3 5.17 -4.65 -19.22
N THR A 4 4.17 -3.79 -19.06
CA THR A 4 4.35 -2.41 -18.60
C THR A 4 4.93 -2.40 -17.18
N CYS A 5 4.37 -3.20 -16.25
CA CYS A 5 4.93 -3.33 -14.90
C CYS A 5 6.39 -3.79 -14.90
N CYS A 6 6.76 -4.73 -15.79
CA CYS A 6 8.15 -5.16 -15.91
C CYS A 6 9.07 -4.04 -16.38
N ARG A 7 8.68 -3.28 -17.40
CA ARG A 7 9.48 -2.14 -17.90
C ARG A 7 9.64 -1.03 -16.86
N ASP A 8 8.56 -0.71 -16.15
CA ASP A 8 8.59 0.31 -15.09
C ASP A 8 9.49 -0.15 -13.93
N MET A 9 9.39 -1.41 -13.52
CA MET A 9 10.24 -2.01 -12.50
C MET A 9 11.73 -1.92 -12.88
N GLU A 10 12.08 -2.30 -14.12
CA GLU A 10 13.45 -2.20 -14.63
C GLU A 10 13.97 -0.76 -14.60
N ALA A 11 13.15 0.20 -15.06
CA ALA A 11 13.51 1.62 -15.06
C ALA A 11 13.73 2.15 -13.64
N LEU A 12 12.86 1.79 -12.69
CA LEU A 12 12.97 2.22 -11.30
C LEU A 12 14.22 1.66 -10.62
N LEU A 13 14.50 0.36 -10.77
CA LEU A 13 15.69 -0.26 -10.19
C LEU A 13 16.98 0.29 -10.79
N ASN A 14 17.02 0.52 -12.10
CA ASN A 14 18.16 1.15 -12.77
C ASN A 14 18.34 2.61 -12.36
N ALA A 15 17.28 3.30 -11.95
CA ALA A 15 17.33 4.63 -11.37
C ALA A 15 17.73 4.65 -9.88
N GLY A 16 17.97 3.48 -9.27
CA GLY A 16 18.46 3.36 -7.89
C GLY A 16 17.38 3.16 -6.84
N ALA A 17 16.21 2.64 -7.20
CA ALA A 17 15.21 2.26 -6.21
C ALA A 17 15.71 1.08 -5.35
N ASP A 18 15.49 1.16 -4.03
CA ASP A 18 15.89 0.13 -3.07
C ASP A 18 14.98 -1.10 -3.09
N GLY A 19 13.80 -0.98 -3.68
CA GLY A 19 12.82 -2.08 -3.76
C GLY A 19 11.63 -1.75 -4.64
N ILE A 20 10.76 -2.74 -4.82
CA ILE A 20 9.57 -2.64 -5.67
C ILE A 20 8.32 -3.06 -4.90
N VAL A 21 7.27 -2.25 -5.06
CA VAL A 21 5.92 -2.54 -4.54
C VAL A 21 5.04 -3.00 -5.68
N PHE A 22 4.46 -4.19 -5.56
CA PHE A 22 3.59 -4.77 -6.59
C PHE A 22 2.51 -5.68 -5.99
N GLY A 23 1.65 -6.27 -6.83
CA GLY A 23 0.70 -7.30 -6.40
C GLY A 23 -0.10 -7.82 -7.58
N PHE A 24 -0.04 -9.13 -7.81
CA PHE A 24 -0.80 -9.83 -8.86
C PHE A 24 -1.73 -10.86 -8.23
N LEU A 25 -3.00 -10.80 -8.63
CA LEU A 25 -4.03 -11.75 -8.24
C LEU A 25 -4.58 -12.47 -9.49
N LYS A 26 -5.02 -13.71 -9.29
CA LYS A 26 -5.81 -14.46 -10.26
C LYS A 26 -7.25 -13.93 -10.28
N PRO A 27 -8.06 -14.29 -11.30
CA PRO A 27 -9.46 -13.89 -11.38
C PRO A 27 -10.33 -14.36 -10.19
N ASP A 28 -9.92 -15.41 -9.50
CA ASP A 28 -10.57 -15.91 -8.28
C ASP A 28 -10.17 -15.15 -7.00
N GLY A 29 -9.31 -14.13 -7.14
CA GLY A 29 -8.81 -13.30 -6.03
C GLY A 29 -7.64 -13.90 -5.27
N THR A 30 -7.16 -15.11 -5.60
CA THR A 30 -5.97 -15.68 -4.97
C THR A 30 -4.68 -15.04 -5.52
N VAL A 31 -3.58 -15.15 -4.77
CA VAL A 31 -2.27 -14.68 -5.25
C VAL A 31 -1.87 -15.42 -6.52
N ASP A 32 -1.49 -14.68 -7.56
CA ASP A 32 -0.92 -15.24 -8.78
C ASP A 32 0.56 -15.57 -8.55
N THR A 33 0.80 -16.71 -7.93
CA THR A 33 2.14 -17.16 -7.51
C THR A 33 3.12 -17.26 -8.67
N ASP A 34 2.66 -17.71 -9.84
CA ASP A 34 3.52 -17.89 -11.02
C ASP A 34 3.99 -16.54 -11.56
N ARG A 35 3.06 -15.59 -11.69
CA ARG A 35 3.38 -14.22 -12.13
C ARG A 35 4.22 -13.48 -11.10
N CYS A 36 3.92 -13.63 -9.80
CA CYS A 36 4.73 -13.06 -8.73
C CYS A 36 6.16 -13.62 -8.76
N ALA A 37 6.34 -14.93 -8.92
CA ALA A 37 7.65 -15.58 -8.98
C ALA A 37 8.49 -15.07 -10.17
N ASP A 38 7.89 -14.98 -11.37
CA ASP A 38 8.58 -14.43 -12.56
C ASP A 38 8.99 -12.97 -12.32
N PHE A 39 8.11 -12.14 -11.77
CA PHE A 39 8.37 -10.74 -11.49
C PHE A 39 9.49 -10.56 -10.45
N ILE A 40 9.44 -11.30 -9.34
CA ILE A 40 10.48 -11.29 -8.29
C ILE A 40 11.81 -11.76 -8.87
N GLY A 41 11.79 -12.80 -9.71
CA GLY A 41 13.00 -13.29 -10.39
C GLY A 41 13.66 -12.22 -11.27
N LYS A 42 12.89 -11.38 -11.96
CA LYS A 42 13.39 -10.25 -12.75
C LYS A 42 13.99 -9.16 -11.84
N ILE A 43 13.30 -8.81 -10.75
CA ILE A 43 13.80 -7.84 -9.76
C ILE A 43 15.17 -8.28 -9.22
N LYS A 44 15.25 -9.54 -8.76
CA LYS A 44 16.48 -10.08 -8.13
C LYS A 44 17.66 -10.23 -9.09
N LYS A 45 17.42 -10.34 -10.39
CA LYS A 45 18.47 -10.30 -11.42
C LYS A 45 19.12 -8.92 -11.54
N ILE A 46 18.35 -7.84 -11.35
CA ILE A 46 18.84 -6.46 -11.43
C ILE A 46 19.46 -6.03 -10.09
N ASN A 47 18.74 -6.24 -9.00
CA ASN A 47 19.19 -5.94 -7.65
C ASN A 47 18.88 -7.12 -6.70
N PRO A 48 19.86 -8.01 -6.40
CA PRO A 48 19.65 -9.14 -5.50
C PRO A 48 19.18 -8.75 -4.09
N ASN A 49 19.49 -7.52 -3.66
CA ASN A 49 19.14 -7.00 -2.33
C ASN A 49 17.85 -6.16 -2.33
N ALA A 50 17.17 -6.02 -3.49
CA ALA A 50 15.95 -5.23 -3.56
C ALA A 50 14.90 -5.70 -2.57
N GLU A 51 14.25 -4.76 -1.88
CA GLU A 51 13.10 -5.06 -1.03
C GLU A 51 11.89 -5.43 -1.91
N ILE A 52 11.19 -6.49 -1.53
CA ILE A 52 10.03 -7.02 -2.26
C ILE A 52 8.79 -6.79 -1.42
N VAL A 53 7.94 -5.85 -1.85
CA VAL A 53 6.75 -5.47 -1.10
C VAL A 53 5.48 -5.84 -1.87
N PHE A 54 4.60 -6.61 -1.25
CA PHE A 54 3.28 -6.88 -1.80
C PHE A 54 2.28 -5.84 -1.29
N HIS A 55 1.59 -5.18 -2.21
CA HIS A 55 0.68 -4.07 -1.85
C HIS A 55 -0.69 -4.55 -1.35
N ARG A 56 -1.63 -3.62 -1.20
CA ARG A 56 -2.98 -3.86 -0.66
C ARG A 56 -3.86 -4.82 -1.47
N ALA A 57 -3.39 -5.44 -2.54
CA ALA A 57 -4.08 -6.55 -3.18
C ALA A 57 -4.35 -7.70 -2.19
N ILE A 58 -3.53 -7.85 -1.17
CA ILE A 58 -3.77 -8.81 -0.07
C ILE A 58 -5.08 -8.53 0.69
N ASP A 59 -5.58 -7.31 0.66
CA ASP A 59 -6.81 -6.96 1.38
C ASP A 59 -8.08 -7.53 0.74
N VAL A 60 -8.00 -8.00 -0.49
CA VAL A 60 -9.15 -8.57 -1.23
C VAL A 60 -9.04 -10.08 -1.47
N VAL A 61 -7.97 -10.73 -0.99
CA VAL A 61 -7.86 -12.19 -1.13
C VAL A 61 -8.90 -12.92 -0.26
N PRO A 62 -9.37 -14.10 -0.69
CA PRO A 62 -10.37 -14.86 0.07
C PRO A 62 -9.82 -15.43 1.39
N ASP A 63 -8.54 -15.81 1.42
CA ASP A 63 -7.84 -16.34 2.60
C ASP A 63 -6.48 -15.64 2.77
N VAL A 64 -6.43 -14.74 3.74
CA VAL A 64 -5.24 -13.91 4.00
C VAL A 64 -4.07 -14.71 4.56
N PHE A 65 -4.32 -15.75 5.34
CA PHE A 65 -3.24 -16.55 5.93
C PHE A 65 -2.58 -17.45 4.89
N LYS A 66 -3.39 -18.06 4.02
CA LYS A 66 -2.86 -18.77 2.85
C LYS A 66 -2.07 -17.83 1.93
N ALA A 67 -2.58 -16.63 1.69
CA ALA A 67 -1.86 -15.64 0.88
C ALA A 67 -0.52 -15.24 1.52
N LEU A 68 -0.46 -15.09 2.85
CA LEU A 68 0.80 -14.82 3.57
C LEU A 68 1.79 -15.97 3.38
N ASP A 69 1.36 -17.23 3.50
CA ASP A 69 2.25 -18.38 3.26
C ASP A 69 2.76 -18.41 1.81
N ASP A 70 1.89 -18.16 0.82
CA ASP A 70 2.29 -18.07 -0.58
C ASP A 70 3.36 -16.97 -0.79
N LEU A 71 3.17 -15.79 -0.19
CA LEU A 71 4.10 -14.66 -0.30
C LEU A 71 5.44 -14.91 0.43
N ILE A 72 5.39 -15.53 1.60
CA ILE A 72 6.59 -15.94 2.35
C ILE A 72 7.43 -16.92 1.51
N ASN A 73 6.79 -17.93 0.92
CA ASN A 73 7.46 -18.91 0.06
C ASN A 73 8.07 -18.29 -1.21
N LEU A 74 7.52 -17.18 -1.69
CA LEU A 74 8.05 -16.41 -2.82
C LEU A 74 9.19 -15.45 -2.44
N GLY A 75 9.50 -15.31 -1.15
CA GLY A 75 10.54 -14.39 -0.67
C GLY A 75 10.12 -12.93 -0.66
N VAL A 76 8.83 -12.64 -0.56
CA VAL A 76 8.32 -11.29 -0.29
C VAL A 76 8.77 -10.87 1.10
N THR A 77 9.34 -9.67 1.22
CA THR A 77 9.90 -9.18 2.48
C THR A 77 8.89 -8.45 3.34
N ARG A 78 7.89 -7.83 2.70
CA ARG A 78 6.89 -6.99 3.38
C ARG A 78 5.53 -7.02 2.69
N VAL A 79 4.46 -6.88 3.47
CA VAL A 79 3.08 -6.81 2.98
C VAL A 79 2.39 -5.55 3.50
N LEU A 80 1.95 -4.68 2.58
CA LEU A 80 1.12 -3.52 2.92
C LEU A 80 -0.35 -3.93 2.99
N THR A 81 -0.99 -3.72 4.14
CA THR A 81 -2.38 -4.14 4.38
C THR A 81 -3.16 -3.15 5.24
N SER A 82 -4.48 -3.15 5.10
CA SER A 82 -5.41 -2.53 6.07
C SER A 82 -6.17 -3.58 6.90
N GLY A 83 -5.70 -4.84 6.89
CA GLY A 83 -6.36 -5.94 7.61
C GLY A 83 -7.68 -6.36 6.97
N GLN A 84 -7.75 -6.33 5.63
CA GLN A 84 -8.95 -6.65 4.84
C GLN A 84 -10.16 -5.77 5.20
N ARG A 85 -9.91 -4.51 5.56
CA ARG A 85 -10.94 -3.52 5.89
C ARG A 85 -10.71 -2.23 5.11
N GLU A 86 -11.69 -1.36 5.15
CA GLU A 86 -11.66 -0.05 4.53
C GLU A 86 -10.46 0.79 5.00
N SER A 87 -10.10 0.67 6.29
CA SER A 87 -8.93 1.34 6.88
C SER A 87 -8.21 0.40 7.85
N ALA A 88 -6.93 0.68 8.11
CA ALA A 88 -6.11 -0.06 9.08
C ALA A 88 -6.73 -0.01 10.49
N ILE A 89 -7.32 1.13 10.86
CA ILE A 89 -7.97 1.30 12.18
C ILE A 89 -9.14 0.31 12.33
N LYS A 90 -9.99 0.19 11.29
CA LYS A 90 -11.09 -0.79 11.31
C LYS A 90 -10.57 -2.24 11.23
N GLY A 91 -9.37 -2.44 10.69
CA GLY A 91 -8.73 -3.72 10.54
C GLY A 91 -7.74 -4.09 11.66
N ALA A 92 -7.58 -3.28 12.71
CA ALA A 92 -6.54 -3.45 13.72
C ALA A 92 -6.45 -4.87 14.31
N LYS A 93 -7.60 -5.46 14.65
CA LYS A 93 -7.66 -6.84 15.16
C LYS A 93 -7.16 -7.89 14.14
N ALA A 94 -7.46 -7.68 12.86
CA ALA A 94 -6.98 -8.57 11.80
C ALA A 94 -5.48 -8.37 11.57
N VAL A 95 -5.01 -7.12 11.53
CA VAL A 95 -3.57 -6.78 11.45
C VAL A 95 -2.80 -7.45 12.58
N LYS A 96 -3.28 -7.36 13.83
CA LYS A 96 -2.64 -8.05 14.97
C LYS A 96 -2.51 -9.56 14.73
N LYS A 97 -3.58 -10.21 14.27
CA LYS A 97 -3.54 -11.65 13.95
C LYS A 97 -2.57 -11.97 12.80
N MET A 98 -2.48 -11.10 11.80
CA MET A 98 -1.52 -11.26 10.71
C MET A 98 -0.08 -11.15 11.21
N ILE A 99 0.22 -10.20 12.10
CA ILE A 99 1.55 -10.03 12.73
C ILE A 99 1.90 -11.28 13.55
N GLU A 100 0.98 -11.73 14.40
CA GLU A 100 1.16 -12.95 15.20
C GLU A 100 1.40 -14.20 14.32
N TYR A 101 0.64 -14.32 13.23
CA TYR A 101 0.79 -15.42 12.26
C TYR A 101 2.10 -15.34 11.49
N ALA A 102 2.46 -14.15 11.04
CA ALA A 102 3.69 -13.91 10.28
C ALA A 102 4.94 -14.32 11.08
N SER A 103 4.96 -14.05 12.38
CA SER A 103 6.02 -14.47 13.32
C SER A 103 7.42 -14.19 12.75
N ASP A 104 7.67 -12.93 12.32
CA ASP A 104 8.92 -12.42 11.73
C ASP A 104 9.33 -13.05 10.38
N ARG A 105 8.51 -13.94 9.79
CA ARG A 105 8.79 -14.51 8.46
C ARG A 105 8.56 -13.52 7.31
N ILE A 106 7.71 -12.53 7.54
CA ILE A 106 7.40 -11.43 6.61
C ILE A 106 6.95 -10.22 7.43
N ASP A 107 7.38 -9.02 7.06
CA ASP A 107 6.98 -7.79 7.74
C ASP A 107 5.55 -7.38 7.35
N ILE A 108 4.70 -7.15 8.34
CA ILE A 108 3.35 -6.64 8.15
C ILE A 108 3.38 -5.13 8.32
N LEU A 109 3.19 -4.40 7.22
CA LEU A 109 3.16 -2.94 7.17
C LEU A 109 1.71 -2.43 7.11
N PRO A 110 1.10 -2.04 8.24
CA PRO A 110 -0.26 -1.52 8.20
C PRO A 110 -0.33 -0.16 7.54
N GLY A 111 -1.36 0.03 6.69
CA GLY A 111 -1.61 1.29 6.01
C GLY A 111 -3.08 1.47 5.63
N GLY A 112 -3.45 2.73 5.37
CA GLY A 112 -4.83 3.11 5.05
C GLY A 112 -5.51 3.81 6.22
N GLY A 113 -5.51 5.15 6.19
CA GLY A 113 -6.14 6.00 7.20
C GLY A 113 -5.35 6.22 8.47
N ILE A 114 -4.09 5.78 8.54
CA ILE A 114 -3.20 6.08 9.67
C ILE A 114 -2.71 7.52 9.58
N ASN A 115 -2.75 8.22 10.70
CA ASN A 115 -2.36 9.62 10.84
C ASN A 115 -1.85 9.92 12.27
N THR A 116 -1.42 11.15 12.52
CA THR A 116 -0.85 11.59 13.82
C THR A 116 -1.81 11.45 15.00
N GLN A 117 -3.12 11.42 14.76
CA GLN A 117 -4.13 11.34 15.82
C GLN A 117 -4.40 9.90 16.26
N ASN A 118 -4.19 8.92 15.40
CA ASN A 118 -4.57 7.53 15.66
C ASN A 118 -3.40 6.55 15.71
N VAL A 119 -2.21 6.93 15.22
CA VAL A 119 -1.05 6.01 15.11
C VAL A 119 -0.61 5.45 16.47
N GLY A 120 -0.61 6.26 17.52
CA GLY A 120 -0.15 5.82 18.84
C GLY A 120 -1.02 4.74 19.46
N GLU A 121 -2.35 4.87 19.36
CA GLU A 121 -3.30 3.87 19.82
C GLU A 121 -3.25 2.60 18.96
N PHE A 122 -3.16 2.78 17.64
CA PHE A 122 -3.04 1.69 16.69
C PHE A 122 -1.81 0.81 16.94
N ILE A 123 -0.64 1.41 17.19
CA ILE A 123 0.59 0.69 17.53
C ILE A 123 0.42 -0.10 18.84
N LYS A 124 -0.20 0.50 19.87
CA LYS A 124 -0.46 -0.19 21.14
C LYS A 124 -1.39 -1.39 20.98
N GLU A 125 -2.42 -1.28 20.14
CA GLU A 125 -3.38 -2.35 19.90
C GLU A 125 -2.79 -3.50 19.09
N THR A 126 -2.03 -3.18 18.04
CA THR A 126 -1.55 -4.17 17.06
C THR A 126 -0.18 -4.75 17.39
N GLY A 127 0.65 -3.99 18.12
CA GLY A 127 2.05 -4.34 18.35
C GLY A 127 2.95 -4.13 17.12
N THR A 128 2.47 -3.45 16.07
CA THR A 128 3.28 -3.17 14.88
C THR A 128 4.45 -2.23 15.22
N HIS A 129 5.59 -2.44 14.55
CA HIS A 129 6.76 -1.57 14.67
C HIS A 129 6.94 -0.61 13.48
N SER A 130 6.10 -0.76 12.44
CA SER A 130 6.11 0.06 11.24
C SER A 130 4.70 0.39 10.77
N VAL A 131 4.50 1.55 10.17
CA VAL A 131 3.23 1.97 9.59
C VAL A 131 3.44 2.72 8.29
N HIS A 132 2.47 2.62 7.39
CA HIS A 132 2.40 3.43 6.17
C HIS A 132 1.35 4.52 6.32
N ALA A 133 1.77 5.78 6.15
CA ALA A 133 0.88 6.94 6.18
C ALA A 133 1.17 7.86 4.99
N SER A 134 0.13 8.48 4.45
CA SER A 134 0.27 9.41 3.32
C SER A 134 0.68 10.82 3.76
N ALA A 135 0.58 11.14 5.05
CA ALA A 135 0.91 12.44 5.65
C ALA A 135 0.40 13.62 4.81
N ARG A 136 -0.90 13.60 4.44
CA ARG A 136 -1.50 14.59 3.54
C ARG A 136 -2.21 15.69 4.30
N SER A 137 -2.00 16.93 3.89
CA SER A 137 -2.83 18.07 4.22
C SER A 137 -3.66 18.54 3.00
N LEU A 138 -4.72 19.31 3.27
CA LEU A 138 -5.49 19.98 2.23
C LEU A 138 -4.86 21.35 1.94
N ARG A 139 -4.74 21.68 0.68
CA ARG A 139 -4.41 23.03 0.22
C ARG A 139 -5.53 23.57 -0.65
N HIS A 140 -5.75 24.87 -0.51
CA HIS A 140 -6.74 25.59 -1.28
C HIS A 140 -6.11 26.08 -2.59
N ASP A 141 -6.79 25.79 -3.72
CA ASP A 141 -6.43 26.31 -5.04
C ASP A 141 -7.18 27.62 -5.27
N THR A 142 -6.47 28.72 -5.28
CA THR A 142 -7.06 30.06 -5.54
C THR A 142 -7.19 30.37 -7.03
N SER A 143 -6.62 29.55 -7.91
CA SER A 143 -6.63 29.80 -9.36
C SER A 143 -8.02 29.66 -10.00
N VAL A 144 -8.91 28.91 -9.36
CA VAL A 144 -10.29 28.67 -9.84
C VAL A 144 -11.28 29.81 -9.52
N CYS A 145 -10.85 30.83 -8.79
CA CYS A 145 -11.71 31.93 -8.34
C CYS A 145 -12.23 32.82 -9.50
N GLY A 146 -11.59 32.77 -10.68
CA GLY A 146 -11.97 33.58 -11.86
C GLY A 146 -13.27 33.14 -12.52
N ASN A 147 -13.65 31.87 -12.40
CA ASN A 147 -14.91 31.34 -12.93
C ASN A 147 -15.42 30.17 -12.07
N PRO A 148 -16.12 30.46 -10.97
CA PRO A 148 -16.55 29.44 -10.01
C PRO A 148 -17.69 28.52 -10.53
N GLU A 149 -18.26 28.80 -11.71
CA GLU A 149 -19.30 27.97 -12.30
C GLU A 149 -18.72 26.78 -13.10
N ILE A 150 -17.43 26.80 -13.41
CA ILE A 150 -16.77 25.71 -14.14
C ILE A 150 -16.14 24.72 -13.15
N PHE A 151 -16.58 23.47 -13.23
CA PHE A 151 -16.09 22.37 -12.43
C PHE A 151 -15.42 21.30 -13.29
N PHE A 152 -14.14 21.00 -13.01
CA PHE A 152 -13.36 20.01 -13.73
C PHE A 152 -13.29 18.63 -13.04
N GLY A 153 -13.83 18.50 -11.83
CA GLY A 153 -13.81 17.27 -11.05
C GLY A 153 -15.10 16.46 -11.17
N GLY A 154 -14.99 15.15 -11.39
CA GLY A 154 -16.15 14.26 -11.31
C GLY A 154 -16.67 14.16 -9.88
N LYS A 155 -17.96 14.38 -9.66
CA LYS A 155 -18.62 14.09 -8.38
C LYS A 155 -18.56 12.59 -8.12
N LEU A 156 -17.59 12.12 -7.38
CA LEU A 156 -17.70 10.84 -6.68
C LEU A 156 -18.71 11.04 -5.54
N LYS A 157 -19.87 10.39 -5.65
CA LYS A 157 -20.89 10.42 -4.60
C LYS A 157 -20.27 10.07 -3.24
N GLY A 158 -20.24 11.03 -2.33
CA GLY A 158 -19.97 10.81 -0.91
C GLY A 158 -18.55 11.11 -0.41
N VAL A 159 -17.59 11.53 -1.25
CA VAL A 159 -16.25 11.94 -0.80
C VAL A 159 -15.93 13.29 -1.43
N GLY A 160 -16.51 14.36 -0.86
CA GLY A 160 -16.27 15.70 -1.33
C GLY A 160 -14.97 16.28 -0.77
N ILE A 161 -13.90 16.33 -1.58
CA ILE A 161 -12.95 17.42 -1.44
C ILE A 161 -13.62 18.61 -2.11
N PRO A 162 -13.75 19.77 -1.45
CA PRO A 162 -14.24 20.99 -2.09
C PRO A 162 -13.49 21.22 -3.40
N GLU A 163 -14.18 21.78 -4.40
CA GLU A 163 -13.70 21.92 -5.79
C GLU A 163 -12.37 22.68 -5.93
N ASN A 164 -12.05 23.46 -4.93
CA ASN A 164 -10.88 24.30 -4.84
C ASN A 164 -9.82 23.80 -3.83
N GLU A 165 -9.94 22.56 -3.37
CA GLU A 165 -8.98 21.96 -2.46
C GLU A 165 -8.31 20.73 -3.10
N TYR A 166 -7.03 20.56 -2.82
CA TYR A 166 -6.26 19.39 -3.24
C TYR A 166 -5.36 18.89 -2.12
N LYS A 167 -5.02 17.60 -2.18
CA LYS A 167 -4.18 16.95 -1.18
C LYS A 167 -2.72 17.05 -1.56
N VAL A 168 -1.87 17.49 -0.63
CA VAL A 168 -0.41 17.49 -0.75
C VAL A 168 0.21 16.69 0.38
N THR A 169 1.35 16.07 0.15
CA THR A 169 2.16 15.52 1.25
C THR A 169 2.75 16.67 2.05
N ASP A 170 2.57 16.64 3.37
CA ASP A 170 2.99 17.69 4.28
C ASP A 170 4.11 17.18 5.17
N SER A 171 5.32 17.74 5.01
CA SER A 171 6.49 17.35 5.77
C SER A 171 6.35 17.61 7.28
N ALA A 172 5.48 18.53 7.70
CA ALA A 172 5.22 18.78 9.11
C ALA A 172 4.47 17.63 9.80
N LEU A 173 3.76 16.78 9.02
CA LEU A 173 3.05 15.59 9.51
C LEU A 173 3.93 14.33 9.56
N VAL A 174 5.17 14.42 9.11
CA VAL A 174 6.13 13.29 9.04
C VAL A 174 7.10 13.31 10.23
N LYS A 175 7.05 14.35 11.06
CA LYS A 175 7.95 14.54 12.22
C LYS A 175 7.45 13.80 13.46
#